data_f2bbeea45b06a11b5f619cfb0ab05091
#
_entry.id   f2bbeea45b06a11b5f619cfb0ab05091
#
_cell.length_a   1.000
_cell.length_b   1.000
_cell.length_c   1.000
_cell.angle_alpha   90.00
_cell.angle_beta   90.00
_cell.angle_gamma   90.00
#
_symmetry.space_group_name_H-M   'P 1'
#
loop_
_entity.id
_entity.type
_entity.pdbx_description
1 polymer ?
#
loop_
_entity_poly.entity_id
_entity_poly.type
_entity_poly.pdbx_seq_one_letter_code
_entity_poly.pdbx_strand_id
1 'polypeptide(L)'
;MEAKFSIKVTQKNMYHFMMYYAYHGVSGIFSIVAAAALLGLAVWSGTHGGENTWLYALFGVLFAVYQPWTLFIHSAKQVTSNPVFKKPLVYEVNEAGITVRQDDTENEIPWSAVTRVCETSQSIFVYTGKRNAFIWVKSQLGNNEKAVRNLLAAQVPESRRKLKAK
;
A
#
# COMPACT_ATOMS: atom_id res chain seq x y z
N MET A 1 -11.92 22.95 -8.24
CA MET A 1 -10.44 22.74 -8.17
C MET A 1 -10.06 21.58 -9.08
N GLU A 2 -8.89 21.69 -9.71
CA GLU A 2 -8.39 20.64 -10.62
C GLU A 2 -6.92 20.40 -10.32
N ALA A 3 -6.49 19.13 -10.39
CA ALA A 3 -5.10 18.71 -10.23
C ALA A 3 -4.74 17.71 -11.33
N LYS A 4 -3.70 18.01 -12.11
CA LYS A 4 -3.21 17.14 -13.18
C LYS A 4 -1.77 16.75 -12.90
N PHE A 5 -1.51 15.45 -12.87
CA PHE A 5 -0.20 14.91 -12.57
C PHE A 5 0.00 13.53 -13.22
N SER A 6 1.25 13.12 -13.32
CA SER A 6 1.62 11.83 -13.91
C SER A 6 2.34 10.98 -12.88
N ILE A 7 1.94 9.72 -12.77
CA ILE A 7 2.53 8.76 -11.82
C ILE A 7 3.07 7.55 -12.58
N LYS A 8 4.35 7.26 -12.37
CA LYS A 8 4.96 6.00 -12.76
C LYS A 8 5.19 5.14 -11.52
N VAL A 9 4.43 4.07 -11.39
CA VAL A 9 4.55 3.14 -10.26
C VAL A 9 5.81 2.28 -10.46
N THR A 10 6.73 2.34 -9.51
CA THR A 10 7.93 1.50 -9.47
C THR A 10 7.70 0.27 -8.60
N GLN A 11 8.60 -0.73 -8.67
CA GLN A 11 8.59 -1.89 -7.77
C GLN A 11 8.58 -1.45 -6.30
N LYS A 12 9.38 -0.43 -5.93
CA LYS A 12 9.41 0.10 -4.56
C LYS A 12 8.05 0.65 -4.10
N ASN A 13 7.36 1.39 -4.97
CA ASN A 13 6.04 1.92 -4.66
C ASN A 13 5.00 0.80 -4.51
N MET A 14 5.05 -0.20 -5.40
CA MET A 14 4.18 -1.38 -5.35
C MET A 14 4.45 -2.21 -4.08
N TYR A 15 5.72 -2.44 -3.74
CA TYR A 15 6.11 -3.13 -2.51
C TYR A 15 5.57 -2.40 -1.26
N HIS A 16 5.74 -1.07 -1.20
CA HIS A 16 5.23 -0.27 -0.10
C HIS A 16 3.69 -0.35 0.02
N PHE A 17 2.98 -0.34 -1.11
CA PHE A 17 1.53 -0.55 -1.13
C PHE A 17 1.15 -1.95 -0.61
N MET A 18 1.83 -3.00 -1.11
CA MET A 18 1.56 -4.38 -0.69
C MET A 18 1.86 -4.60 0.80
N MET A 19 2.95 -4.03 1.31
CA MET A 19 3.29 -4.06 2.73
C MET A 19 2.21 -3.36 3.57
N TYR A 20 1.82 -2.14 3.15
CA TYR A 20 0.76 -1.42 3.85
C TYR A 20 -0.53 -2.25 3.89
N TYR A 21 -0.95 -2.80 2.75
CA TYR A 21 -2.17 -3.61 2.65
C TYR A 21 -2.08 -4.88 3.50
N ALA A 22 -0.97 -5.61 3.43
CA ALA A 22 -0.77 -6.86 4.16
C ALA A 22 -0.79 -6.64 5.69
N TYR A 23 -0.03 -5.65 6.17
CA TYR A 23 0.12 -5.43 7.62
C TYR A 23 -1.00 -4.63 8.27
N HIS A 24 -1.91 -4.04 7.51
CA HIS A 24 -3.16 -3.45 8.02
C HIS A 24 -4.36 -4.41 7.91
N GLY A 25 -4.15 -5.61 7.39
CA GLY A 25 -5.13 -6.70 7.35
C GLY A 25 -4.96 -7.67 8.52
N VAL A 26 -6.02 -8.44 8.81
CA VAL A 26 -6.04 -9.45 9.90
C VAL A 26 -4.90 -10.47 9.73
N SER A 27 -4.65 -10.91 8.50
CA SER A 27 -3.60 -11.88 8.18
C SER A 27 -2.19 -11.39 8.54
N GLY A 28 -1.89 -10.11 8.28
CA GLY A 28 -0.59 -9.54 8.59
C GLY A 28 -0.35 -9.37 10.09
N ILE A 29 -1.39 -8.95 10.82
CA ILE A 29 -1.32 -8.85 12.29
C ILE A 29 -1.05 -10.23 12.88
N PHE A 30 -1.75 -11.27 12.39
CA PHE A 30 -1.54 -12.64 12.85
C PHE A 30 -0.09 -13.11 12.63
N SER A 31 0.49 -12.84 11.46
CA SER A 31 1.89 -13.20 11.17
C SER A 31 2.88 -12.53 12.10
N ILE A 32 2.67 -11.24 12.43
CA ILE A 32 3.53 -10.51 13.37
C ILE A 32 3.42 -11.12 14.77
N VAL A 33 2.19 -11.38 15.23
CA VAL A 33 1.95 -11.96 16.57
C VAL A 33 2.55 -13.36 16.66
N ALA A 34 2.39 -14.19 15.63
CA ALA A 34 2.97 -15.52 15.59
C ALA A 34 4.51 -15.49 15.62
N ALA A 35 5.13 -14.62 14.81
CA ALA A 35 6.58 -14.43 14.82
C ALA A 35 7.09 -13.96 16.19
N ALA A 36 6.43 -12.97 16.79
CA ALA A 36 6.78 -12.45 18.11
C ALA A 36 6.64 -13.50 19.21
N ALA A 37 5.56 -14.30 19.17
CA ALA A 37 5.34 -15.39 20.12
C ALA A 37 6.43 -16.47 20.02
N LEU A 38 6.80 -16.89 18.81
CA LEU A 38 7.85 -17.87 18.57
C LEU A 38 9.22 -17.35 19.02
N LEU A 39 9.55 -16.11 18.74
CA LEU A 39 10.80 -15.50 19.21
C LEU A 39 10.82 -15.33 20.72
N GLY A 40 9.68 -14.95 21.32
CA GLY A 40 9.54 -14.93 22.79
C GLY A 40 9.72 -16.29 23.42
N LEU A 41 9.14 -17.35 22.85
CA LEU A 41 9.36 -18.72 23.28
C LEU A 41 10.82 -19.17 23.13
N ALA A 42 11.51 -18.75 22.08
CA ALA A 42 12.93 -19.02 21.90
C ALA A 42 13.76 -18.42 23.03
N VAL A 43 13.52 -17.17 23.39
CA VAL A 43 14.22 -16.51 24.50
C VAL A 43 13.90 -17.22 25.83
N TRP A 44 12.62 -17.48 26.10
CA TRP A 44 12.20 -18.16 27.34
C TRP A 44 12.81 -19.56 27.46
N SER A 45 12.73 -20.37 26.40
CA SER A 45 13.30 -21.72 26.35
C SER A 45 14.83 -21.71 26.55
N GLY A 46 15.53 -20.76 25.92
CA GLY A 46 16.98 -20.61 26.05
C GLY A 46 17.41 -20.25 27.48
N THR A 47 16.63 -19.45 28.19
CA THR A 47 16.92 -19.07 29.60
C THR A 47 16.58 -20.17 30.61
N HIS A 48 15.73 -21.14 30.24
CA HIS A 48 15.32 -22.25 31.10
C HIS A 48 15.92 -23.62 30.67
N GLY A 49 16.95 -23.61 29.83
CA GLY A 49 17.65 -24.83 29.42
C GLY A 49 16.86 -25.75 28.48
N GLY A 50 15.91 -25.19 27.74
CA GLY A 50 15.07 -25.98 26.82
C GLY A 50 15.84 -26.43 25.59
N GLU A 51 15.67 -27.71 25.21
CA GLU A 51 16.36 -28.33 24.07
C GLU A 51 15.91 -27.83 22.71
N ASN A 52 14.67 -27.31 22.60
CA ASN A 52 14.04 -26.88 21.33
C ASN A 52 14.18 -25.38 21.02
N THR A 53 15.02 -24.66 21.74
CA THR A 53 15.23 -23.21 21.59
C THR A 53 15.51 -22.80 20.15
N TRP A 54 16.37 -23.55 19.47
CA TRP A 54 16.75 -23.28 18.08
C TRP A 54 15.58 -23.41 17.09
N LEU A 55 14.65 -24.35 17.34
CA LEU A 55 13.46 -24.53 16.51
C LEU A 55 12.53 -23.31 16.62
N TYR A 56 12.27 -22.82 17.83
CA TYR A 56 11.46 -21.63 18.02
C TYR A 56 12.10 -20.40 17.37
N ALA A 57 13.41 -20.24 17.51
CA ALA A 57 14.14 -19.16 16.85
C ALA A 57 14.06 -19.27 15.32
N LEU A 58 14.30 -20.47 14.77
CA LEU A 58 14.23 -20.72 13.32
C LEU A 58 12.86 -20.38 12.76
N PHE A 59 11.78 -20.93 13.34
CA PHE A 59 10.43 -20.66 12.86
C PHE A 59 10.02 -19.20 13.08
N GLY A 60 10.40 -18.58 14.18
CA GLY A 60 10.15 -17.16 14.42
C GLY A 60 10.78 -16.27 13.35
N VAL A 61 12.03 -16.52 12.99
CA VAL A 61 12.73 -15.80 11.91
C VAL A 61 12.10 -16.10 10.54
N LEU A 62 11.77 -17.38 10.26
CA LEU A 62 11.10 -17.74 9.01
C LEU A 62 9.76 -16.98 8.85
N PHE A 63 8.93 -16.95 9.88
CA PHE A 63 7.66 -16.22 9.83
C PHE A 63 7.87 -14.70 9.66
N ALA A 64 8.88 -14.12 10.33
CA ALA A 64 9.18 -12.69 10.22
C ALA A 64 9.67 -12.30 8.82
N VAL A 65 10.49 -13.15 8.18
CA VAL A 65 11.14 -12.83 6.88
C VAL A 65 10.31 -13.27 5.68
N TYR A 66 9.57 -14.38 5.81
CA TYR A 66 8.84 -14.98 4.69
C TYR A 66 7.86 -14.01 4.03
N GLN A 67 7.06 -13.31 4.82
CA GLN A 67 6.03 -12.41 4.29
C GLN A 67 6.62 -11.18 3.57
N PRO A 68 7.55 -10.39 4.15
CA PRO A 68 8.20 -9.32 3.41
C PRO A 68 8.92 -9.80 2.14
N TRP A 69 9.57 -10.96 2.20
CA TRP A 69 10.27 -11.54 1.07
C TRP A 69 9.33 -11.90 -0.09
N THR A 70 8.23 -12.58 0.20
CA THR A 70 7.22 -12.94 -0.81
C THR A 70 6.58 -11.69 -1.41
N LEU A 71 6.27 -10.68 -0.62
CA LEU A 71 5.72 -9.41 -1.11
C LEU A 71 6.73 -8.66 -2.00
N PHE A 72 8.02 -8.74 -1.70
CA PHE A 72 9.05 -8.16 -2.54
C PHE A 72 9.08 -8.80 -3.94
N ILE A 73 9.05 -10.14 -4.01
CA ILE A 73 9.00 -10.87 -5.29
C ILE A 73 7.70 -10.58 -6.04
N HIS A 74 6.56 -10.59 -5.33
CA HIS A 74 5.25 -10.29 -5.94
C HIS A 74 5.17 -8.86 -6.48
N SER A 75 5.74 -7.89 -5.79
CA SER A 75 5.78 -6.50 -6.26
C SER A 75 6.58 -6.34 -7.55
N ALA A 76 7.72 -7.02 -7.65
CA ALA A 76 8.52 -7.06 -8.88
C ALA A 76 7.72 -7.67 -10.04
N LYS A 77 7.14 -8.85 -9.80
CA LYS A 77 6.32 -9.55 -10.81
C LYS A 77 5.14 -8.68 -11.25
N GLN A 78 4.44 -8.03 -10.33
CA GLN A 78 3.28 -7.20 -10.67
C GLN A 78 3.65 -6.03 -11.58
N VAL A 79 4.75 -5.33 -11.29
CA VAL A 79 5.19 -4.17 -12.08
C VAL A 79 5.74 -4.59 -13.45
N THR A 80 6.42 -5.74 -13.53
CA THR A 80 7.00 -6.21 -14.81
C THR A 80 5.97 -6.90 -15.72
N SER A 81 5.04 -7.65 -15.15
CA SER A 81 4.07 -8.44 -15.92
C SER A 81 2.82 -7.65 -16.32
N ASN A 82 2.45 -6.62 -15.56
CA ASN A 82 1.27 -5.83 -15.88
C ASN A 82 1.63 -4.65 -16.79
N PRO A 83 1.10 -4.60 -18.02
CA PRO A 83 1.39 -3.55 -19.00
C PRO A 83 1.05 -2.14 -18.48
N VAL A 84 0.04 -2.02 -17.60
CA VAL A 84 -0.38 -0.73 -17.00
C VAL A 84 0.76 -0.03 -16.26
N PHE A 85 1.70 -0.77 -15.65
CA PHE A 85 2.80 -0.17 -14.90
C PHE A 85 4.06 0.09 -15.73
N LYS A 86 4.07 -0.32 -17.01
CA LYS A 86 5.22 -0.08 -17.90
C LYS A 86 5.34 1.39 -18.31
N LYS A 87 4.20 2.08 -18.43
CA LYS A 87 4.13 3.50 -18.80
C LYS A 87 3.55 4.32 -17.64
N PRO A 88 3.85 5.62 -17.58
CA PRO A 88 3.21 6.49 -16.59
C PRO A 88 1.71 6.62 -16.86
N LEU A 89 0.95 6.74 -15.79
CA LEU A 89 -0.49 7.05 -15.79
C LEU A 89 -0.67 8.54 -15.56
N VAL A 90 -1.41 9.20 -16.40
CA VAL A 90 -1.79 10.61 -16.24
C VAL A 90 -3.13 10.66 -15.52
N TYR A 91 -3.15 11.35 -14.40
CA TYR A 91 -4.34 11.56 -13.58
C TYR A 91 -4.79 13.00 -13.71
N GLU A 92 -6.08 13.17 -13.87
CA GLU A 92 -6.78 14.45 -13.78
C GLU A 92 -7.88 14.30 -12.74
N VAL A 93 -7.73 15.04 -11.66
CA VAL A 93 -8.59 14.92 -10.48
C VAL A 93 -9.32 16.24 -10.32
N ASN A 94 -10.65 16.21 -10.38
CA ASN A 94 -11.51 17.36 -10.27
C ASN A 94 -12.74 17.06 -9.39
N GLU A 95 -13.71 17.98 -9.35
CA GLU A 95 -14.92 17.83 -8.54
C GLU A 95 -15.86 16.73 -9.06
N ALA A 96 -15.80 16.39 -10.37
CA ALA A 96 -16.61 15.33 -10.97
C ALA A 96 -16.06 13.93 -10.68
N GLY A 97 -14.73 13.78 -10.58
CA GLY A 97 -14.11 12.47 -10.37
C GLY A 97 -12.61 12.45 -10.61
N ILE A 98 -12.14 11.25 -10.93
CA ILE A 98 -10.76 10.93 -11.24
C ILE A 98 -10.72 10.40 -12.67
N THR A 99 -10.11 11.14 -13.58
CA THR A 99 -9.84 10.67 -14.94
C THR A 99 -8.43 10.09 -15.00
N VAL A 100 -8.30 8.90 -15.52
CA VAL A 100 -7.02 8.19 -15.68
C VAL A 100 -6.80 7.96 -17.16
N ARG A 101 -5.69 8.51 -17.68
CA ARG A 101 -5.30 8.35 -19.09
C ARG A 101 -4.00 7.58 -19.21
N GLN A 102 -3.98 6.65 -20.14
CA GLN A 102 -2.77 5.97 -20.56
C GLN A 102 -2.86 5.67 -22.06
N ASP A 103 -1.91 6.17 -22.83
CA ASP A 103 -1.94 6.13 -24.31
C ASP A 103 -3.30 6.66 -24.81
N ASP A 104 -4.04 5.85 -25.61
CA ASP A 104 -5.35 6.18 -26.16
C ASP A 104 -6.51 5.76 -25.26
N THR A 105 -6.21 5.22 -24.07
CA THR A 105 -7.24 4.75 -23.14
C THR A 105 -7.50 5.81 -22.08
N GLU A 106 -8.76 6.17 -21.92
CA GLU A 106 -9.25 7.07 -20.89
C GLU A 106 -10.34 6.38 -20.08
N ASN A 107 -10.21 6.45 -18.77
CA ASN A 107 -11.18 5.91 -17.81
C ASN A 107 -11.57 6.98 -16.81
N GLU A 108 -12.86 7.23 -16.69
CA GLU A 108 -13.42 8.13 -15.69
C GLU A 108 -13.97 7.34 -14.50
N ILE A 109 -13.62 7.77 -13.31
CA ILE A 109 -13.97 7.12 -12.06
C ILE A 109 -14.66 8.15 -11.18
N PRO A 110 -15.97 8.03 -10.97
CA PRO A 110 -16.70 8.94 -10.10
C PRO A 110 -16.28 8.77 -8.65
N TRP A 111 -16.41 9.81 -7.85
CA TRP A 111 -16.09 9.76 -6.41
C TRP A 111 -16.89 8.69 -5.64
N SER A 112 -18.08 8.35 -6.11
CA SER A 112 -18.90 7.27 -5.54
C SER A 112 -18.24 5.90 -5.60
N ALA A 113 -17.39 5.67 -6.60
CA ALA A 113 -16.62 4.43 -6.77
C ALA A 113 -15.39 4.36 -5.84
N VAL A 114 -14.99 5.48 -5.22
CA VAL A 114 -13.91 5.51 -4.24
C VAL A 114 -14.40 4.93 -2.91
N THR A 115 -13.92 3.75 -2.59
CA THR A 115 -14.33 3.02 -1.39
C THR A 115 -13.56 3.46 -0.14
N ARG A 116 -12.29 3.81 -0.29
CA ARG A 116 -11.41 4.21 0.81
C ARG A 116 -10.22 4.99 0.31
N VAL A 117 -9.73 5.93 1.12
CA VAL A 117 -8.46 6.64 0.91
C VAL A 117 -7.57 6.46 2.13
N CYS A 118 -6.30 6.12 1.90
CA CYS A 118 -5.30 5.99 2.95
C CYS A 118 -4.04 6.75 2.57
N GLU A 119 -3.57 7.59 3.47
CA GLU A 119 -2.34 8.35 3.29
C GLU A 119 -1.21 7.77 4.14
N THR A 120 -0.07 7.52 3.51
CA THR A 120 1.18 7.14 4.15
C THR A 120 2.19 8.30 4.09
N SER A 121 3.41 8.09 4.60
CA SER A 121 4.48 9.08 4.45
C SER A 121 4.90 9.31 3.01
N GLN A 122 4.80 8.29 2.16
CA GLN A 122 5.34 8.31 0.79
C GLN A 122 4.26 8.37 -0.30
N SER A 123 3.03 7.94 -0.01
CA SER A 123 1.98 7.77 -1.02
C SER A 123 0.59 7.99 -0.45
N ILE A 124 -0.33 8.32 -1.35
CA ILE A 124 -1.77 8.30 -1.11
C ILE A 124 -2.35 7.11 -1.89
N PHE A 125 -3.05 6.23 -1.21
CA PHE A 125 -3.73 5.08 -1.80
C PHE A 125 -5.22 5.39 -1.93
N VAL A 126 -5.73 5.42 -3.15
CA VAL A 126 -7.14 5.66 -3.47
C VAL A 126 -7.76 4.34 -3.92
N TYR A 127 -8.52 3.71 -3.06
CA TYR A 127 -9.14 2.41 -3.30
C TYR A 127 -10.45 2.56 -4.08
N THR A 128 -10.56 1.82 -5.18
CA THR A 128 -11.78 1.68 -5.98
C THR A 128 -12.42 0.30 -5.81
N GLY A 129 -11.87 -0.52 -4.94
CA GLY A 129 -12.35 -1.86 -4.62
C GLY A 129 -11.62 -2.46 -3.42
N LYS A 130 -11.90 -3.72 -3.10
CA LYS A 130 -11.29 -4.40 -1.95
C LYS A 130 -9.76 -4.53 -2.08
N ARG A 131 -9.25 -4.72 -3.30
CA ARG A 131 -7.81 -4.94 -3.58
C ARG A 131 -7.24 -3.98 -4.62
N ASN A 132 -8.09 -3.22 -5.29
CA ASN A 132 -7.67 -2.30 -6.34
C ASN A 132 -7.52 -0.89 -5.77
N ALA A 133 -6.38 -0.30 -5.98
CA ALA A 133 -6.10 1.07 -5.57
C ALA A 133 -5.17 1.78 -6.56
N PHE A 134 -5.38 3.07 -6.74
CA PHE A 134 -4.38 3.94 -7.33
C PHE A 134 -3.31 4.26 -6.29
N ILE A 135 -2.06 4.24 -6.73
CA ILE A 135 -0.89 4.54 -5.91
C ILE A 135 -0.37 5.91 -6.34
N TRP A 136 -0.74 6.96 -5.64
CA TRP A 136 -0.25 8.31 -5.90
C TRP A 136 0.98 8.60 -5.05
N VAL A 137 2.14 8.58 -5.69
CA VAL A 137 3.43 8.78 -5.04
C VAL A 137 3.63 10.27 -4.78
N LYS A 138 3.76 10.69 -3.53
CA LYS A 138 3.82 12.11 -3.14
C LYS A 138 4.95 12.88 -3.81
N SER A 139 6.12 12.26 -3.96
CA SER A 139 7.24 12.89 -4.66
C SER A 139 6.98 13.18 -6.15
N GLN A 140 5.99 12.52 -6.75
CA GLN A 140 5.57 12.73 -8.13
C GLN A 140 4.35 13.67 -8.26
N LEU A 141 3.64 13.93 -7.15
CA LEU A 141 2.55 14.92 -7.13
C LEU A 141 3.07 16.35 -7.19
N GLY A 142 4.25 16.61 -6.66
CA GLY A 142 4.85 17.95 -6.63
C GLY A 142 3.92 18.99 -5.99
N ASN A 143 3.69 20.09 -6.69
CA ASN A 143 2.81 21.18 -6.22
C ASN A 143 1.32 20.80 -6.14
N ASN A 144 0.92 19.71 -6.80
CA ASN A 144 -0.47 19.23 -6.80
C ASN A 144 -0.85 18.50 -5.50
N GLU A 145 0.10 18.14 -4.61
CA GLU A 145 -0.21 17.40 -3.39
C GLU A 145 -1.27 18.09 -2.54
N LYS A 146 -1.18 19.41 -2.35
CA LYS A 146 -2.16 20.16 -1.57
C LYS A 146 -3.54 20.16 -2.23
N ALA A 147 -3.59 20.39 -3.56
CA ALA A 147 -4.84 20.40 -4.32
C ALA A 147 -5.52 19.01 -4.28
N VAL A 148 -4.76 17.95 -4.49
CA VAL A 148 -5.23 16.57 -4.39
C VAL A 148 -5.78 16.26 -3.00
N ARG A 149 -5.08 16.63 -1.93
CA ARG A 149 -5.55 16.43 -0.54
C ARG A 149 -6.84 17.16 -0.26
N ASN A 150 -6.97 18.39 -0.75
CA ASN A 150 -8.17 19.20 -0.57
C ASN A 150 -9.37 18.59 -1.32
N LEU A 151 -9.16 18.14 -2.56
CA LEU A 151 -10.19 17.41 -3.33
C LEU A 151 -10.63 16.12 -2.64
N LEU A 152 -9.68 15.31 -2.18
CA LEU A 152 -9.98 14.10 -1.40
C LEU A 152 -10.74 14.42 -0.11
N ALA A 153 -10.37 15.50 0.56
CA ALA A 153 -11.04 15.94 1.77
C ALA A 153 -12.47 16.44 1.52
N ALA A 154 -12.71 17.09 0.38
CA ALA A 154 -14.02 17.60 0.02
C ALA A 154 -14.97 16.51 -0.52
N GLN A 155 -14.44 15.57 -1.33
CA GLN A 155 -15.24 14.62 -2.09
C GLN A 155 -15.39 13.24 -1.42
N VAL A 156 -14.44 12.86 -0.55
CA VAL A 156 -14.51 11.56 0.14
C VAL A 156 -14.94 11.75 1.58
N PRO A 157 -16.02 11.08 2.04
CA PRO A 157 -16.48 11.16 3.43
C PRO A 157 -15.39 10.80 4.44
N GLU A 158 -15.41 11.44 5.60
CA GLU A 158 -14.40 11.25 6.65
C GLU A 158 -14.29 9.78 7.11
N SER A 159 -15.41 9.06 7.15
CA SER A 159 -15.45 7.64 7.48
C SER A 159 -14.68 6.74 6.51
N ARG A 160 -14.43 7.21 5.28
CA ARG A 160 -13.71 6.48 4.23
C ARG A 160 -12.31 7.01 3.97
N ARG A 161 -11.86 8.07 4.66
CA ARG A 161 -10.55 8.65 4.46
C ARG A 161 -9.70 8.60 5.73
N LYS A 162 -8.44 8.18 5.57
CA LYS A 162 -7.39 8.27 6.59
C LYS A 162 -6.26 9.13 6.06
N LEU A 163 -6.47 10.46 6.06
CA LEU A 163 -5.44 11.43 5.71
C LEU A 163 -4.64 11.74 6.97
N LYS A 164 -3.32 11.91 6.84
CA LYS A 164 -2.47 12.36 7.95
C LYS A 164 -2.80 13.79 8.31
N ALA A 165 -2.97 14.06 9.60
CA ALA A 165 -2.98 15.43 10.09
C ALA A 165 -1.65 16.10 9.71
N LYS A 166 -1.73 17.38 9.32
CA LYS A 166 -0.54 18.22 9.09
C LYS A 166 0.05 18.64 10.40
#